data_469ae2316f773b8f6741d29c3108b057
#
_entry.id   469ae2316f773b8f6741d29c3108b057
#
_cell.length_a   1.000
_cell.length_b   1.000
_cell.length_c   1.000
_cell.angle_alpha   90.00
_cell.angle_beta   90.00
_cell.angle_gamma   90.00
#
_symmetry.space_group_name_H-M   'P 1'
#
loop_
_entity.id
_entity.type
_entity.pdbx_description
1 polymer ?
#
loop_
_entity_poly.entity_id
_entity_poly.type
_entity_poly.pdbx_seq_one_letter_code
_entity_poly.pdbx_strand_id
1 'polypeptide(L)'
;RKPAHVLCAALLLAAAFVLRGLCLNYETSDYTQFLTVWVDFFRTHGGLTALREPVGNYNVPYLTFLALISGSSLSDLHLIKLFSIFFDVVLAWSVMQLMGLFRREAVWKLSAFFLVLFWPTVVLNGALWGQCDSVYASLAVLSVYLVLAGHPVLGVVSIAAAFSFKLQAVFIMPVFLLFWLTRRVKLRHALAFP
;
A
#
# COMPACT_ATOMS: atom_id res chain seq x y z
N ARG A 1 -6.43 -0.31 -33.76
CA ARG A 1 -6.73 0.44 -32.50
C ARG A 1 -6.12 -0.19 -31.24
N LYS A 2 -6.08 -1.52 -31.11
CA LYS A 2 -5.48 -2.20 -29.93
C LYS A 2 -4.00 -1.87 -29.68
N PRO A 3 -3.09 -1.86 -30.70
CA PRO A 3 -1.68 -1.57 -30.46
C PRO A 3 -1.41 -0.15 -29.94
N ALA A 4 -2.19 0.85 -30.37
CA ALA A 4 -2.04 2.22 -29.88
C ALA A 4 -2.38 2.38 -28.40
N HIS A 5 -3.41 1.69 -27.90
CA HIS A 5 -3.75 1.72 -26.47
C HIS A 5 -2.68 1.05 -25.59
N VAL A 6 -2.11 -0.06 -26.09
CA VAL A 6 -1.02 -0.75 -25.38
C VAL A 6 0.22 0.14 -25.32
N LEU A 7 0.60 0.76 -26.42
CA LEU A 7 1.73 1.69 -26.45
C LEU A 7 1.50 2.88 -25.51
N CYS A 8 0.33 3.50 -25.55
CA CYS A 8 -0.03 4.60 -24.65
C CYS A 8 0.06 4.17 -23.18
N ALA A 9 -0.48 3.00 -22.82
CA ALA A 9 -0.40 2.49 -21.45
C ALA A 9 1.05 2.22 -21.02
N ALA A 10 1.88 1.66 -21.91
CA ALA A 10 3.30 1.43 -21.64
C ALA A 10 4.07 2.76 -21.42
N LEU A 11 3.80 3.78 -22.25
CA LEU A 11 4.42 5.10 -22.09
C LEU A 11 3.99 5.78 -20.80
N LEU A 12 2.71 5.72 -20.42
CA LEU A 12 2.22 6.25 -19.16
C LEU A 12 2.83 5.51 -17.97
N LEU A 13 2.95 4.19 -18.05
CA LEU A 13 3.60 3.42 -16.99
C LEU A 13 5.08 3.81 -16.84
N ALA A 14 5.82 3.91 -17.94
CA ALA A 14 7.20 4.37 -17.93
C ALA A 14 7.32 5.77 -17.33
N ALA A 15 6.46 6.71 -17.73
CA ALA A 15 6.43 8.07 -17.17
C ALA A 15 6.16 8.07 -15.66
N ALA A 16 5.23 7.22 -15.17
CA ALA A 16 4.93 7.11 -13.75
C ALA A 16 6.12 6.61 -12.93
N PHE A 17 6.91 5.66 -13.47
CA PHE A 17 8.11 5.18 -12.81
C PHE A 17 9.30 6.12 -12.94
N VAL A 18 9.46 6.83 -14.06
CA VAL A 18 10.46 7.90 -14.20
C VAL A 18 10.21 8.99 -13.16
N LEU A 19 8.96 9.44 -13.02
CA LEU A 19 8.58 10.45 -12.02
C LEU A 19 8.95 10.00 -10.60
N ARG A 20 8.71 8.75 -10.24
CA ARG A 20 9.11 8.19 -8.95
C ARG A 20 10.62 8.04 -8.81
N GLY A 21 11.30 7.65 -9.89
CA GLY A 21 12.75 7.54 -9.94
C GLY A 21 13.46 8.87 -9.60
N LEU A 22 12.91 9.99 -10.06
CA LEU A 22 13.44 11.33 -9.75
C LEU A 22 13.36 11.67 -8.25
N CYS A 23 12.48 11.00 -7.49
CA CYS A 23 12.29 11.23 -6.06
C CYS A 23 13.15 10.29 -5.17
N LEU A 24 13.76 9.25 -5.72
CA LEU A 24 14.39 8.18 -4.93
C LEU A 24 15.51 8.66 -4.01
N ASN A 25 16.32 9.61 -4.46
CA ASN A 25 17.48 10.11 -3.72
C ASN A 25 17.16 11.25 -2.74
N TYR A 26 15.89 11.70 -2.70
CA TYR A 26 15.51 12.79 -1.81
C TYR A 26 15.32 12.25 -0.38
N GLU A 27 16.08 12.79 0.56
CA GLU A 27 15.97 12.46 1.98
C GLU A 27 15.02 13.44 2.68
N THR A 28 14.05 12.90 3.41
CA THR A 28 13.13 13.71 4.23
C THR A 28 13.56 13.72 5.68
N SER A 29 13.06 14.68 6.45
CA SER A 29 13.29 14.74 7.91
C SER A 29 12.80 13.47 8.62
N ASP A 30 11.68 12.89 8.18
CA ASP A 30 11.17 11.63 8.75
C ASP A 30 12.13 10.46 8.50
N TYR A 31 12.74 10.40 7.33
CA TYR A 31 13.75 9.38 7.03
C TYR A 31 14.96 9.55 7.95
N THR A 32 15.54 10.77 8.01
CA THR A 32 16.79 11.02 8.74
C THR A 32 16.63 10.97 10.26
N GLN A 33 15.47 11.35 10.80
CA GLN A 33 15.23 11.40 12.24
C GLN A 33 14.64 10.12 12.83
N PHE A 34 13.93 9.34 12.02
CA PHE A 34 13.21 8.17 12.50
C PHE A 34 13.55 6.88 11.74
N LEU A 35 13.30 6.81 10.43
CA LEU A 35 13.36 5.54 9.72
C LEU A 35 14.77 4.95 9.66
N THR A 36 15.77 5.76 9.34
CA THR A 36 17.18 5.31 9.34
C THR A 36 17.64 4.91 10.74
N VAL A 37 17.23 5.67 11.78
CA VAL A 37 17.57 5.36 13.18
C VAL A 37 17.00 4.00 13.60
N TRP A 38 15.75 3.69 13.18
CA TRP A 38 15.15 2.38 13.50
C TRP A 38 15.78 1.25 12.70
N VAL A 39 16.14 1.48 11.44
CA VAL A 39 16.87 0.47 10.66
C VAL A 39 18.24 0.19 11.26
N ASP A 40 18.98 1.24 11.69
CA ASP A 40 20.28 1.09 12.35
C ASP A 40 20.15 0.38 13.72
N PHE A 41 19.08 0.65 14.45
CA PHE A 41 18.78 -0.11 15.66
C PHE A 41 18.63 -1.59 15.37
N PHE A 42 17.81 -1.97 14.38
CA PHE A 42 17.68 -3.38 14.00
C PHE A 42 19.00 -3.98 13.51
N ARG A 43 19.80 -3.23 12.76
CA ARG A 43 21.11 -3.66 12.26
C ARG A 43 22.08 -4.00 13.38
N THR A 44 22.08 -3.22 14.44
CA THR A 44 23.01 -3.38 15.58
C THR A 44 22.53 -4.34 16.65
N HIS A 45 21.21 -4.62 16.74
CA HIS A 45 20.59 -5.44 17.78
C HIS A 45 20.08 -6.80 17.28
N GLY A 46 20.57 -7.28 16.14
CA GLY A 46 20.28 -8.64 15.65
C GLY A 46 19.03 -8.75 14.75
N GLY A 47 18.63 -7.69 14.09
CA GLY A 47 17.58 -7.70 13.08
C GLY A 47 16.21 -8.09 13.63
N LEU A 48 15.62 -9.17 13.12
CA LEU A 48 14.30 -9.63 13.53
C LEU A 48 14.17 -9.96 15.03
N THR A 49 15.26 -10.35 15.70
CA THR A 49 15.22 -10.65 17.13
C THR A 49 15.00 -9.41 17.99
N ALA A 50 15.40 -8.26 17.51
CA ALA A 50 15.21 -6.96 18.16
C ALA A 50 13.76 -6.44 18.11
N LEU A 51 12.86 -7.09 17.37
CA LEU A 51 11.41 -6.79 17.43
C LEU A 51 10.78 -7.01 18.81
N ARG A 52 11.49 -7.66 19.72
CA ARG A 52 11.07 -7.83 21.12
C ARG A 52 11.30 -6.59 21.97
N GLU A 53 12.12 -5.67 21.49
CA GLU A 53 12.46 -4.42 22.17
C GLU A 53 11.54 -3.28 21.70
N PRO A 54 11.24 -2.30 22.56
CA PRO A 54 10.43 -1.15 22.17
C PRO A 54 11.23 -0.26 21.23
N VAL A 55 10.94 -0.31 19.94
CA VAL A 55 11.55 0.52 18.91
C VAL A 55 10.48 1.11 18.00
N GLY A 56 10.61 2.41 17.70
CA GLY A 56 9.68 3.09 16.80
C GLY A 56 8.26 3.24 17.33
N ASN A 57 7.43 3.89 16.56
CA ASN A 57 6.02 4.12 16.85
C ASN A 57 5.07 3.56 15.77
N TYR A 58 5.61 2.72 14.86
CA TYR A 58 4.82 1.99 13.88
C TYR A 58 4.40 0.61 14.40
N ASN A 59 3.37 0.05 13.78
CA ASN A 59 2.91 -1.30 14.10
C ASN A 59 3.91 -2.37 13.62
N VAL A 60 3.83 -3.53 14.25
CA VAL A 60 4.76 -4.65 14.06
C VAL A 60 5.02 -5.03 12.59
N PRO A 61 4.03 -5.09 11.66
CA PRO A 61 4.32 -5.47 10.28
C PRO A 61 5.29 -4.52 9.57
N TYR A 62 5.17 -3.21 9.81
CA TYR A 62 6.09 -2.25 9.21
C TYR A 62 7.48 -2.30 9.87
N LEU A 63 7.55 -2.44 11.20
CA LEU A 63 8.81 -2.66 11.91
C LEU A 63 9.50 -3.96 11.47
N THR A 64 8.72 -5.02 11.21
CA THR A 64 9.26 -6.26 10.64
C THR A 64 9.89 -6.04 9.27
N PHE A 65 9.26 -5.23 8.42
CA PHE A 65 9.85 -4.84 7.14
C PHE A 65 11.18 -4.10 7.34
N LEU A 66 11.25 -3.12 8.27
CA LEU A 66 12.49 -2.41 8.57
C LEU A 66 13.59 -3.34 9.12
N ALA A 67 13.21 -4.28 9.99
CA ALA A 67 14.13 -5.29 10.51
C ALA A 67 14.65 -6.23 9.41
N LEU A 68 13.83 -6.58 8.42
CA LEU A 68 14.26 -7.40 7.28
C LEU A 68 15.25 -6.66 6.39
N ILE A 69 15.02 -5.39 6.09
CA ILE A 69 15.92 -4.61 5.23
C ILE A 69 17.22 -4.22 5.93
N SER A 70 17.25 -4.20 7.27
CA SER A 70 18.45 -3.84 8.05
C SER A 70 19.64 -4.75 7.79
N GLY A 71 19.40 -6.00 7.36
CA GLY A 71 20.45 -6.96 6.95
C GLY A 71 20.91 -6.81 5.49
N SER A 72 20.31 -5.88 4.72
CA SER A 72 20.65 -5.68 3.32
C SER A 72 21.88 -4.80 3.15
N SER A 73 22.65 -5.03 2.07
CA SER A 73 23.72 -4.13 1.63
C SER A 73 23.21 -2.99 0.74
N LEU A 74 21.93 -2.99 0.38
CA LEU A 74 21.28 -1.94 -0.41
C LEU A 74 20.92 -0.74 0.46
N SER A 75 20.78 0.43 -0.14
CA SER A 75 20.37 1.65 0.55
C SER A 75 19.00 1.49 1.21
N ASP A 76 18.93 1.72 2.51
CA ASP A 76 17.68 1.68 3.30
C ASP A 76 16.63 2.65 2.73
N LEU A 77 17.06 3.85 2.33
CA LEU A 77 16.21 4.86 1.69
C LEU A 77 15.51 4.31 0.45
N HIS A 78 16.29 3.65 -0.41
CA HIS A 78 15.74 3.09 -1.64
C HIS A 78 14.79 1.93 -1.35
N LEU A 79 15.13 1.04 -0.41
CA LEU A 79 14.28 -0.10 -0.06
C LEU A 79 12.94 0.36 0.55
N ILE A 80 12.96 1.36 1.43
CA ILE A 80 11.77 1.97 2.01
C ILE A 80 10.88 2.59 0.93
N LYS A 81 11.48 3.37 0.03
CA LYS A 81 10.72 4.00 -1.07
C LYS A 81 10.20 2.99 -2.08
N LEU A 82 10.98 1.99 -2.45
CA LEU A 82 10.52 0.93 -3.35
C LEU A 82 9.36 0.13 -2.76
N PHE A 83 9.38 -0.13 -1.45
CA PHE A 83 8.26 -0.73 -0.75
C PHE A 83 6.99 0.11 -0.87
N SER A 84 7.08 1.42 -0.63
CA SER A 84 5.96 2.35 -0.77
C SER A 84 5.47 2.44 -2.22
N ILE A 85 6.38 2.52 -3.20
CA ILE A 85 6.07 2.55 -4.63
C ILE A 85 5.37 1.25 -5.07
N PHE A 86 5.79 0.10 -4.55
CA PHE A 86 5.11 -1.16 -4.82
C PHE A 86 3.64 -1.08 -4.37
N PHE A 87 3.36 -0.55 -3.19
CA PHE A 87 2.00 -0.40 -2.71
C PHE A 87 1.21 0.72 -3.40
N ASP A 88 1.87 1.74 -3.97
CA ASP A 88 1.21 2.68 -4.90
C ASP A 88 0.62 1.93 -6.11
N VAL A 89 1.37 0.97 -6.66
CA VAL A 89 0.91 0.14 -7.79
C VAL A 89 -0.25 -0.78 -7.34
N VAL A 90 -0.16 -1.38 -6.15
CA VAL A 90 -1.23 -2.19 -5.58
C VAL A 90 -2.49 -1.36 -5.36
N LEU A 91 -2.34 -0.11 -4.88
CA LEU A 91 -3.45 0.83 -4.72
C LEU A 91 -4.11 1.14 -6.08
N ALA A 92 -3.31 1.50 -7.07
CA ALA A 92 -3.80 1.79 -8.42
C ALA A 92 -4.51 0.57 -9.04
N TRP A 93 -3.93 -0.63 -8.87
CA TRP A 93 -4.54 -1.87 -9.31
C TRP A 93 -5.87 -2.16 -8.58
N SER A 94 -5.92 -1.94 -7.27
CA SER A 94 -7.14 -2.16 -6.48
C SER A 94 -8.28 -1.23 -6.92
N VAL A 95 -7.97 0.05 -7.20
CA VAL A 95 -8.93 1.02 -7.75
C VAL A 95 -9.38 0.62 -9.15
N MET A 96 -8.44 0.16 -10.00
CA MET A 96 -8.77 -0.37 -11.34
C MET A 96 -9.74 -1.55 -11.27
N GLN A 97 -9.52 -2.48 -10.34
CA GLN A 97 -10.40 -3.64 -10.15
C GLN A 97 -11.79 -3.22 -9.64
N LEU A 98 -11.82 -2.28 -8.70
CA LEU A 98 -13.06 -1.71 -8.19
C LEU A 98 -13.84 -0.99 -9.30
N MET A 99 -13.17 -0.19 -10.14
CA MET A 99 -13.78 0.45 -11.31
C MET A 99 -14.38 -0.60 -12.28
N GLY A 100 -13.69 -1.73 -12.44
CA GLY A 100 -14.12 -2.84 -13.30
C GLY A 100 -15.46 -3.47 -12.90
N LEU A 101 -15.90 -3.33 -11.65
CA LEU A 101 -17.23 -3.77 -11.20
C LEU A 101 -18.37 -2.88 -11.74
N PHE A 102 -18.08 -1.62 -12.04
CA PHE A 102 -19.06 -0.63 -12.50
C PHE A 102 -18.95 -0.35 -14.00
N ARG A 103 -17.72 -0.40 -14.53
CA ARG A 103 -17.41 -0.11 -15.94
C ARG A 103 -16.45 -1.17 -16.47
N ARG A 104 -16.94 -1.98 -17.43
CA ARG A 104 -16.17 -3.12 -17.98
C ARG A 104 -15.16 -2.71 -19.05
N GLU A 105 -15.34 -1.54 -19.68
CA GLU A 105 -14.48 -1.07 -20.75
C GLU A 105 -13.06 -0.79 -20.23
N ALA A 106 -12.08 -1.24 -21.01
CA ALA A 106 -10.67 -1.11 -20.64
C ALA A 106 -10.24 0.35 -20.40
N VAL A 107 -10.83 1.29 -21.11
CA VAL A 107 -10.51 2.71 -20.98
C VAL A 107 -10.78 3.22 -19.56
N TRP A 108 -11.94 2.92 -18.97
CA TRP A 108 -12.27 3.36 -17.61
C TRP A 108 -11.37 2.74 -16.56
N LYS A 109 -11.07 1.44 -16.72
CA LYS A 109 -10.16 0.72 -15.83
C LYS A 109 -8.76 1.28 -15.87
N LEU A 110 -8.20 1.48 -17.07
CA LEU A 110 -6.86 2.05 -17.23
C LEU A 110 -6.81 3.51 -16.78
N SER A 111 -7.85 4.31 -17.07
CA SER A 111 -7.93 5.67 -16.56
C SER A 111 -7.90 5.74 -15.05
N ALA A 112 -8.64 4.87 -14.36
CA ALA A 112 -8.64 4.77 -12.90
C ALA A 112 -7.25 4.38 -12.35
N PHE A 113 -6.58 3.42 -12.99
CA PHE A 113 -5.23 3.00 -12.64
C PHE A 113 -4.22 4.16 -12.75
N PHE A 114 -4.17 4.81 -13.90
CA PHE A 114 -3.22 5.90 -14.13
C PHE A 114 -3.56 7.16 -13.34
N LEU A 115 -4.85 7.45 -13.11
CA LEU A 115 -5.25 8.54 -12.23
C LEU A 115 -4.62 8.39 -10.84
N VAL A 116 -4.67 7.18 -10.26
CA VAL A 116 -4.05 6.91 -8.96
C VAL A 116 -2.52 7.01 -9.04
N LEU A 117 -1.89 6.41 -10.07
CA LEU A 117 -0.43 6.46 -10.20
C LEU A 117 0.12 7.88 -10.36
N PHE A 118 -0.62 8.78 -10.99
CA PHE A 118 -0.22 10.18 -11.17
C PHE A 118 -0.82 11.11 -10.12
N TRP A 119 -1.61 10.59 -9.16
CA TRP A 119 -2.17 11.43 -8.12
C TRP A 119 -1.06 12.05 -7.27
N PRO A 120 -1.00 13.39 -7.16
CA PRO A 120 0.13 14.04 -6.50
C PRO A 120 0.39 13.54 -5.09
N THR A 121 -0.68 13.33 -4.29
CA THR A 121 -0.54 12.84 -2.91
C THR A 121 0.08 11.44 -2.87
N VAL A 122 -0.27 10.54 -3.80
CA VAL A 122 0.30 9.19 -3.87
C VAL A 122 1.79 9.25 -4.22
N VAL A 123 2.15 10.03 -5.24
CA VAL A 123 3.55 10.18 -5.65
C VAL A 123 4.40 10.82 -4.56
N LEU A 124 3.91 11.91 -3.96
CA LEU A 124 4.65 12.64 -2.93
C LEU A 124 4.76 11.83 -1.64
N ASN A 125 3.71 11.13 -1.23
CA ASN A 125 3.72 10.33 0.00
C ASN A 125 4.66 9.11 -0.14
N GLY A 126 4.53 8.33 -1.20
CA GLY A 126 5.33 7.12 -1.41
C GLY A 126 6.75 7.41 -1.89
N ALA A 127 6.90 7.99 -3.08
CA ALA A 127 8.19 8.12 -3.74
C ALA A 127 9.08 9.24 -3.18
N LEU A 128 8.50 10.39 -2.82
CA LEU A 128 9.28 11.50 -2.27
C LEU A 128 9.52 11.31 -0.77
N TRP A 129 8.44 11.10 -0.01
CA TRP A 129 8.50 11.06 1.46
C TRP A 129 8.92 9.70 2.02
N GLY A 130 8.64 8.59 1.32
CA GLY A 130 8.91 7.23 1.79
C GLY A 130 7.95 6.75 2.88
N GLN A 131 6.74 7.32 2.94
CA GLN A 131 5.70 6.92 3.89
C GLN A 131 5.00 5.62 3.44
N CYS A 132 4.52 4.85 4.42
CA CYS A 132 3.84 3.58 4.17
C CYS A 132 2.31 3.70 4.01
N ASP A 133 1.79 4.90 3.74
CA ASP A 133 0.33 5.12 3.70
C ASP A 133 -0.36 4.35 2.57
N SER A 134 0.32 4.19 1.44
CA SER A 134 -0.19 3.38 0.33
C SER A 134 -0.41 1.91 0.72
N VAL A 135 0.27 1.40 1.76
CA VAL A 135 0.10 0.02 2.24
C VAL A 135 -1.32 -0.18 2.77
N TYR A 136 -1.68 0.57 3.82
CA TYR A 136 -3.00 0.40 4.40
C TYR A 136 -4.12 0.88 3.45
N ALA A 137 -3.88 1.94 2.67
CA ALA A 137 -4.86 2.46 1.72
C ALA A 137 -5.16 1.44 0.61
N SER A 138 -4.14 0.79 0.05
CA SER A 138 -4.31 -0.24 -0.98
C SER A 138 -5.08 -1.44 -0.47
N LEU A 139 -4.77 -1.91 0.74
CA LEU A 139 -5.45 -3.03 1.38
C LEU A 139 -6.90 -2.68 1.76
N ALA A 140 -7.15 -1.44 2.19
CA ALA A 140 -8.50 -0.95 2.47
C ALA A 140 -9.36 -0.88 1.19
N VAL A 141 -8.84 -0.34 0.08
CA VAL A 141 -9.55 -0.33 -1.21
C VAL A 141 -9.74 -1.74 -1.75
N LEU A 142 -8.70 -2.58 -1.65
CA LEU A 142 -8.77 -3.99 -2.05
C LEU A 142 -9.85 -4.73 -1.27
N SER A 143 -10.00 -4.46 0.04
CA SER A 143 -11.02 -5.07 0.88
C SER A 143 -12.45 -4.76 0.38
N VAL A 144 -12.69 -3.51 0.00
CA VAL A 144 -13.98 -3.08 -0.58
C VAL A 144 -14.24 -3.80 -1.91
N TYR A 145 -13.24 -3.83 -2.79
CA TYR A 145 -13.34 -4.58 -4.06
C TYR A 145 -13.69 -6.06 -3.82
N LEU A 146 -12.97 -6.72 -2.92
CA LEU A 146 -13.16 -8.15 -2.64
C LEU A 146 -14.57 -8.46 -2.11
N VAL A 147 -15.08 -7.64 -1.19
CA VAL A 147 -16.46 -7.82 -0.68
C VAL A 147 -17.48 -7.65 -1.80
N LEU A 148 -17.32 -6.59 -2.63
CA LEU A 148 -18.24 -6.32 -3.74
C LEU A 148 -18.14 -7.38 -4.84
N ALA A 149 -16.96 -7.97 -5.05
CA ALA A 149 -16.71 -9.06 -5.99
C ALA A 149 -17.21 -10.44 -5.48
N GLY A 150 -17.79 -10.51 -4.27
CA GLY A 150 -18.34 -11.75 -3.71
C GLY A 150 -17.35 -12.58 -2.89
N HIS A 151 -16.21 -12.01 -2.48
CA HIS A 151 -15.18 -12.65 -1.66
C HIS A 151 -15.09 -12.02 -0.25
N PRO A 152 -16.14 -12.08 0.59
CA PRO A 152 -16.19 -11.34 1.84
C PRO A 152 -15.11 -11.77 2.85
N VAL A 153 -14.70 -13.02 2.88
CA VAL A 153 -13.63 -13.50 3.78
C VAL A 153 -12.30 -12.83 3.41
N LEU A 154 -11.93 -12.84 2.13
CA LEU A 154 -10.71 -12.16 1.66
C LEU A 154 -10.78 -10.66 1.89
N GLY A 155 -11.97 -10.05 1.76
CA GLY A 155 -12.19 -8.64 2.10
C GLY A 155 -11.93 -8.35 3.57
N VAL A 156 -12.40 -9.22 4.47
CA VAL A 156 -12.16 -9.09 5.92
C VAL A 156 -10.67 -9.28 6.24
N VAL A 157 -10.00 -10.27 5.65
CA VAL A 157 -8.56 -10.48 5.82
C VAL A 157 -7.78 -9.25 5.31
N SER A 158 -8.16 -8.69 4.17
CA SER A 158 -7.49 -7.52 3.60
C SER A 158 -7.62 -6.29 4.50
N ILE A 159 -8.81 -6.03 5.07
CA ILE A 159 -8.97 -4.90 6.00
C ILE A 159 -8.25 -5.16 7.33
N ALA A 160 -8.21 -6.38 7.82
CA ALA A 160 -7.44 -6.75 9.00
C ALA A 160 -5.93 -6.50 8.78
N ALA A 161 -5.41 -6.89 7.62
CA ALA A 161 -4.04 -6.57 7.23
C ALA A 161 -3.80 -5.06 7.15
N ALA A 162 -4.74 -4.27 6.61
CA ALA A 162 -4.64 -2.81 6.60
C ALA A 162 -4.50 -2.23 8.02
N PHE A 163 -5.34 -2.69 8.95
CA PHE A 163 -5.28 -2.30 10.37
C PHE A 163 -3.97 -2.68 11.03
N SER A 164 -3.43 -3.86 10.72
CA SER A 164 -2.16 -4.30 11.29
C SER A 164 -0.99 -3.41 10.90
N PHE A 165 -1.04 -2.75 9.73
CA PHE A 165 -0.05 -1.76 9.31
C PHE A 165 -0.29 -0.39 9.92
N LYS A 166 -1.55 0.10 9.91
CA LYS A 166 -1.86 1.47 10.36
C LYS A 166 -3.30 1.60 10.84
N LEU A 167 -3.49 2.18 12.03
CA LEU A 167 -4.82 2.36 12.62
C LEU A 167 -5.74 3.27 11.79
N GLN A 168 -5.19 4.12 10.92
CA GLN A 168 -5.95 4.96 10.00
C GLN A 168 -6.86 4.15 9.07
N ALA A 169 -6.63 2.85 8.89
CA ALA A 169 -7.57 1.98 8.21
C ALA A 169 -8.99 2.00 8.83
N VAL A 170 -9.16 2.52 10.07
CA VAL A 170 -10.47 2.71 10.72
C VAL A 170 -11.42 3.57 9.90
N PHE A 171 -10.93 4.50 9.10
CA PHE A 171 -11.77 5.39 8.30
C PHE A 171 -12.62 4.66 7.25
N ILE A 172 -12.30 3.39 6.90
CA ILE A 172 -13.14 2.58 6.01
C ILE A 172 -14.26 1.82 6.75
N MET A 173 -14.25 1.79 8.09
CA MET A 173 -15.23 1.01 8.87
C MET A 173 -16.69 1.37 8.63
N PRO A 174 -17.08 2.64 8.35
CA PRO A 174 -18.45 2.94 7.95
C PRO A 174 -18.93 2.16 6.72
N VAL A 175 -18.02 1.89 5.74
CA VAL A 175 -18.33 1.07 4.57
C VAL A 175 -18.53 -0.40 4.97
N PHE A 176 -17.74 -0.91 5.90
CA PHE A 176 -17.92 -2.27 6.44
C PHE A 176 -19.21 -2.41 7.25
N LEU A 177 -19.61 -1.38 7.98
CA LEU A 177 -20.94 -1.33 8.63
C LEU A 177 -22.06 -1.45 7.59
N LEU A 178 -21.98 -0.73 6.47
CA LEU A 178 -22.93 -0.88 5.37
C LEU A 178 -22.91 -2.28 4.77
N PHE A 179 -21.74 -2.90 4.59
CA PHE A 179 -21.65 -4.29 4.14
C PHE A 179 -22.30 -5.28 5.11
N TRP A 180 -22.17 -5.04 6.40
CA TRP A 180 -22.83 -5.85 7.42
C TRP A 180 -24.36 -5.65 7.37
N LEU A 181 -24.85 -4.43 7.35
CA LEU A 181 -26.28 -4.11 7.26
C LEU A 181 -26.92 -4.68 5.97
N THR A 182 -26.19 -4.66 4.87
CA THR A 182 -26.64 -5.24 3.59
C THR A 182 -26.37 -6.74 3.47
N ARG A 183 -25.93 -7.39 4.54
CA ARG A 183 -25.61 -8.83 4.61
C ARG A 183 -24.53 -9.32 3.63
N ARG A 184 -23.75 -8.42 3.03
CA ARG A 184 -22.59 -8.78 2.21
C ARG A 184 -21.46 -9.36 3.05
N VAL A 185 -21.28 -8.83 4.28
CA VAL A 185 -20.38 -9.39 5.31
C VAL A 185 -21.26 -9.90 6.47
N LYS A 186 -20.97 -11.09 6.98
CA LYS A 186 -21.66 -11.72 8.11
C LYS A 186 -20.69 -11.83 9.28
N LEU A 187 -21.19 -11.90 10.53
CA LEU A 187 -20.37 -12.05 11.72
C LEU A 187 -19.40 -13.25 11.66
N ARG A 188 -19.83 -14.36 11.05
CA ARG A 188 -18.93 -15.52 10.84
C ARG A 188 -17.69 -15.20 9.99
N HIS A 189 -17.73 -14.17 9.13
CA HIS A 189 -16.58 -13.74 8.35
C HIS A 189 -15.59 -12.96 9.22
N ALA A 190 -16.05 -12.36 10.34
CA ALA A 190 -15.19 -11.69 11.30
C ALA A 190 -14.23 -12.66 12.04
N LEU A 191 -14.53 -13.96 12.05
CA LEU A 191 -13.61 -14.98 12.57
C LEU A 191 -12.32 -15.11 11.74
N ALA A 192 -12.30 -14.55 10.53
CA ALA A 192 -11.10 -14.42 9.70
C ALA A 192 -10.26 -13.16 10.04
N PHE A 193 -10.73 -12.35 11.00
CA PHE A 193 -9.98 -11.23 11.53
C PHE A 193 -8.98 -11.77 12.56
N PRO A 194 -7.66 -11.56 12.39
CA PRO A 194 -6.62 -12.02 13.30
C PRO A 194 -6.63 -11.27 14.63
#